data_ef46b3d37582a436fd7003862c0d6d2d
#
_entry.id   ef46b3d37582a436fd7003862c0d6d2d
#
_cell.length_a   1.000
_cell.length_b   1.000
_cell.length_c   1.000
_cell.angle_alpha   90.00
_cell.angle_beta   90.00
_cell.angle_gamma   90.00
#
_symmetry.space_group_name_H-M   'P 1'
#
loop_
_entity.id
_entity.type
_entity.pdbx_description
1 polymer ?
#
loop_
_entity_poly.entity_id
_entity_poly.type
_entity_poly.pdbx_seq_one_letter_code
_entity_poly.pdbx_strand_id
1 'polypeptide(L)'
;MADYDLAILGGGPGGYVAAIRGAQLGLKTCIIEKDKLGGICLNWGCIPTKALLKNAEVYNTIKNAHKYGIKVDKISVDFPANIKRSRDVSNRLSKGIEFLMKKNKITHIYGMGKLTSKTTIETKSSKKKEKVNAKKIIIATGTRPRSFPGMEI
;
A
#
# COMPACT_ATOMS: atom_id res chain seq x y z
N MET A 1 16.62 15.23 -22.02
CA MET A 1 15.28 15.77 -21.65
C MET A 1 14.73 14.99 -20.47
N ALA A 2 13.84 15.57 -19.64
CA ALA A 2 13.21 14.81 -18.54
C ALA A 2 12.20 13.82 -19.13
N ASP A 3 12.19 12.58 -18.61
CA ASP A 3 11.28 11.51 -19.07
C ASP A 3 9.85 11.75 -18.56
N TYR A 4 9.74 12.45 -17.39
CA TYR A 4 8.49 12.74 -16.68
C TYR A 4 8.44 14.18 -16.19
N ASP A 5 7.22 14.72 -16.05
CA ASP A 5 7.01 15.99 -15.37
C ASP A 5 7.11 15.81 -13.86
N LEU A 6 6.60 14.67 -13.35
CA LEU A 6 6.56 14.33 -11.93
C LEU A 6 6.98 12.86 -11.71
N ALA A 7 7.98 12.65 -10.87
CA ALA A 7 8.32 11.33 -10.35
C ALA A 7 8.03 11.27 -8.85
N ILE A 8 7.48 10.15 -8.41
CA ILE A 8 7.15 9.94 -6.99
C ILE A 8 7.93 8.72 -6.50
N LEU A 9 8.70 8.93 -5.45
CA LEU A 9 9.47 7.88 -4.80
C LEU A 9 8.73 7.39 -3.56
N GLY A 10 8.17 6.19 -3.67
CA GLY A 10 7.34 5.52 -2.67
C GLY A 10 5.87 5.46 -3.05
N GLY A 11 5.29 4.25 -2.99
CA GLY A 11 3.91 3.93 -3.39
C GLY A 11 2.90 3.83 -2.24
N GLY A 12 3.24 4.37 -1.07
CA GLY A 12 2.33 4.48 0.07
C GLY A 12 1.23 5.52 -0.11
N PRO A 13 0.38 5.78 0.92
CA PRO A 13 -0.77 6.70 0.82
C PRO A 13 -0.39 8.09 0.31
N GLY A 14 0.71 8.68 0.77
CA GLY A 14 1.20 9.96 0.26
C GLY A 14 1.61 9.90 -1.21
N GLY A 15 2.25 8.79 -1.62
CA GLY A 15 2.78 8.62 -2.97
C GLY A 15 1.70 8.36 -4.02
N TYR A 16 0.87 7.33 -3.82
CA TYR A 16 -0.13 6.99 -4.84
C TYR A 16 -1.20 8.08 -5.01
N VAL A 17 -1.57 8.77 -3.93
CA VAL A 17 -2.51 9.90 -4.01
C VAL A 17 -1.90 11.07 -4.80
N ALA A 18 -0.63 11.41 -4.52
CA ALA A 18 0.08 12.44 -5.26
C ALA A 18 0.24 12.07 -6.74
N ALA A 19 0.52 10.79 -7.05
CA ALA A 19 0.64 10.31 -8.42
C ALA A 19 -0.68 10.47 -9.20
N ILE A 20 -1.79 10.04 -8.61
CA ILE A 20 -3.12 10.17 -9.21
C ILE A 20 -3.44 11.65 -9.45
N ARG A 21 -3.22 12.49 -8.44
CA ARG A 21 -3.51 13.93 -8.58
C ARG A 21 -2.63 14.60 -9.62
N GLY A 22 -1.33 14.28 -9.66
CA GLY A 22 -0.42 14.77 -10.70
C GLY A 22 -0.90 14.43 -12.11
N ALA A 23 -1.29 13.18 -12.33
CA ALA A 23 -1.81 12.72 -13.61
C ALA A 23 -3.15 13.40 -13.98
N GLN A 24 -4.05 13.59 -13.01
CA GLN A 24 -5.31 14.33 -13.22
C GLN A 24 -5.09 15.81 -13.59
N LEU A 25 -3.98 16.39 -13.18
CA LEU A 25 -3.57 17.74 -13.56
C LEU A 25 -2.81 17.77 -14.90
N GLY A 26 -2.78 16.68 -15.65
CA GLY A 26 -2.15 16.58 -16.98
C GLY A 26 -0.63 16.34 -16.96
N LEU A 27 -0.02 16.10 -15.79
CA LEU A 27 1.41 15.83 -15.70
C LEU A 27 1.73 14.41 -16.15
N LYS A 28 2.77 14.24 -16.96
CA LYS A 28 3.35 12.92 -17.25
C LYS A 28 4.03 12.38 -15.99
N THR A 29 3.37 11.44 -15.32
CA THR A 29 3.71 11.01 -13.97
C THR A 29 4.22 9.57 -13.93
N CYS A 30 5.24 9.31 -13.11
CA CYS A 30 5.63 7.96 -12.71
C CYS A 30 5.69 7.82 -11.19
N ILE A 31 5.55 6.57 -10.72
CA ILE A 31 5.69 6.20 -9.32
C ILE A 31 6.66 5.02 -9.20
N ILE A 32 7.58 5.11 -8.26
CA ILE A 32 8.63 4.11 -8.03
C ILE A 32 8.35 3.46 -6.67
N GLU A 33 8.12 2.16 -6.66
CA GLU A 33 7.86 1.39 -5.44
C GLU A 33 8.62 0.06 -5.48
N LYS A 34 9.27 -0.28 -4.37
CA LYS A 34 10.08 -1.51 -4.24
C LYS A 34 9.28 -2.74 -3.85
N ASP A 35 8.07 -2.53 -3.36
CA ASP A 35 7.18 -3.57 -2.88
C ASP A 35 5.77 -3.38 -3.47
N LYS A 36 4.73 -3.49 -2.69
CA LYS A 36 3.34 -3.35 -3.11
C LYS A 36 2.86 -1.91 -3.02
N LEU A 37 2.12 -1.46 -4.02
CA LEU A 37 1.39 -0.20 -3.94
C LEU A 37 0.40 -0.21 -2.77
N GLY A 38 0.20 0.96 -2.15
CA GLY A 38 -0.64 1.12 -0.97
C GLY A 38 0.14 1.25 0.34
N GLY A 39 1.45 0.89 0.33
CA GLY A 39 2.34 1.02 1.47
C GLY A 39 1.90 0.23 2.70
N ILE A 40 2.41 0.62 3.87
CA ILE A 40 2.16 -0.08 5.14
C ILE A 40 0.67 -0.13 5.48
N CYS A 41 -0.07 0.95 5.32
CA CYS A 41 -1.48 1.03 5.70
C CYS A 41 -2.32 -0.06 4.99
N LEU A 42 -2.21 -0.19 3.67
CA LEU A 42 -2.98 -1.18 2.92
C LEU A 42 -2.50 -2.61 3.16
N ASN A 43 -1.19 -2.82 3.18
CA ASN A 43 -0.64 -4.17 3.07
C ASN A 43 -0.37 -4.82 4.43
N TRP A 44 0.04 -4.04 5.45
CA TRP A 44 0.50 -4.59 6.74
C TRP A 44 -0.04 -3.85 7.97
N GLY A 45 -0.81 -2.78 7.80
CA GLY A 45 -1.26 -1.90 8.88
C GLY A 45 -2.77 -1.78 8.98
N CYS A 46 -3.29 -0.62 8.60
CA CYS A 46 -4.69 -0.21 8.84
C CYS A 46 -5.72 -1.21 8.31
N ILE A 47 -5.55 -1.66 7.08
CA ILE A 47 -6.56 -2.47 6.40
C ILE A 47 -6.63 -3.90 6.95
N PRO A 48 -5.53 -4.67 7.03
CA PRO A 48 -5.62 -6.00 7.64
C PRO A 48 -6.05 -5.95 9.10
N THR A 49 -5.63 -4.94 9.87
CA THR A 49 -6.09 -4.74 11.24
C THR A 49 -7.60 -4.52 11.31
N LYS A 50 -8.15 -3.61 10.50
CA LYS A 50 -9.61 -3.37 10.46
C LYS A 50 -10.40 -4.60 10.01
N ALA A 51 -9.84 -5.39 9.10
CA ALA A 51 -10.46 -6.65 8.68
C ALA A 51 -10.56 -7.66 9.84
N LEU A 52 -9.52 -7.75 10.66
CA LEU A 52 -9.51 -8.61 11.87
C LEU A 52 -10.43 -8.08 12.96
N LEU A 53 -10.43 -6.76 13.21
CA LEU A 53 -11.36 -6.13 14.16
C LEU A 53 -12.81 -6.39 13.77
N LYS A 54 -13.16 -6.35 12.48
CA LYS A 54 -14.50 -6.68 12.00
C LYS A 54 -14.88 -8.13 12.28
N ASN A 55 -13.94 -9.07 12.17
CA ASN A 55 -14.18 -10.46 12.55
C ASN A 55 -14.49 -10.59 14.06
N ALA A 56 -13.72 -9.90 14.90
CA ALA A 56 -13.95 -9.86 16.35
C ALA A 56 -15.32 -9.23 16.70
N GLU A 57 -15.70 -8.16 16.02
CA GLU A 57 -17.01 -7.52 16.16
C GLU A 57 -18.15 -8.49 15.83
N VAL A 58 -18.05 -9.18 14.68
CA VAL A 58 -19.05 -10.20 14.26
C VAL A 58 -19.14 -11.31 15.29
N TYR A 59 -18.01 -11.85 15.76
CA TYR A 59 -17.98 -12.87 16.80
C TYR A 59 -18.71 -12.39 18.08
N ASN A 60 -18.38 -11.18 18.52
CA ASN A 60 -19.01 -10.59 19.72
C ASN A 60 -20.53 -10.37 19.53
N THR A 61 -20.95 -9.95 18.33
CA THR A 61 -22.38 -9.81 17.99
C THR A 61 -23.09 -11.15 18.08
N ILE A 62 -22.53 -12.22 17.51
CA ILE A 62 -23.09 -13.56 17.56
C ILE A 62 -23.17 -14.08 19.00
N LYS A 63 -22.09 -13.88 19.78
CA LYS A 63 -22.05 -14.27 21.20
C LYS A 63 -23.13 -13.60 22.03
N ASN A 64 -23.52 -12.37 21.69
CA ASN A 64 -24.55 -11.59 22.36
C ASN A 64 -25.92 -11.64 21.64
N ALA A 65 -26.10 -12.53 20.69
CA ALA A 65 -27.32 -12.61 19.86
C ALA A 65 -28.60 -12.82 20.69
N HIS A 66 -28.50 -13.48 21.85
CA HIS A 66 -29.63 -13.69 22.78
C HIS A 66 -30.26 -12.39 23.24
N LYS A 67 -29.52 -11.27 23.31
CA LYS A 67 -30.06 -9.94 23.64
C LYS A 67 -31.03 -9.42 22.58
N TYR A 68 -31.02 -9.98 21.40
CA TYR A 68 -31.85 -9.66 20.26
C TYR A 68 -32.91 -10.75 19.99
N GLY A 69 -33.11 -11.69 20.94
CA GLY A 69 -34.03 -12.81 20.78
C GLY A 69 -33.55 -13.89 19.81
N ILE A 70 -32.29 -13.87 19.39
CA ILE A 70 -31.70 -14.83 18.45
C ILE A 70 -30.97 -15.91 19.24
N LYS A 71 -31.31 -17.18 19.02
CA LYS A 71 -30.63 -18.33 19.60
C LYS A 71 -29.51 -18.81 18.68
N VAL A 72 -28.34 -19.05 19.25
CA VAL A 72 -27.18 -19.62 18.56
C VAL A 72 -26.63 -20.76 19.38
N ASP A 73 -26.63 -21.97 18.84
CA ASP A 73 -26.29 -23.18 19.62
C ASP A 73 -24.79 -23.35 19.81
N LYS A 74 -24.00 -23.20 18.75
CA LYS A 74 -22.54 -23.35 18.79
C LYS A 74 -21.85 -22.26 17.97
N ILE A 75 -20.78 -21.72 18.52
CA ILE A 75 -19.91 -20.76 17.83
C ILE A 75 -18.50 -21.35 17.83
N SER A 76 -17.90 -21.48 16.67
CA SER A 76 -16.48 -21.80 16.52
C SER A 76 -15.78 -20.75 15.67
N VAL A 77 -14.48 -20.60 15.85
CA VAL A 77 -13.63 -19.64 15.13
C VAL A 77 -12.59 -20.40 14.33
N ASP A 78 -12.62 -20.23 13.02
CA ASP A 78 -11.53 -20.64 12.11
C ASP A 78 -10.55 -19.46 11.99
N PHE A 79 -9.49 -19.47 12.81
CA PHE A 79 -8.50 -18.39 12.83
C PHE A 79 -7.69 -18.31 11.53
N PRO A 80 -7.22 -19.42 10.92
CA PRO A 80 -6.63 -19.39 9.56
C PRO A 80 -7.50 -18.69 8.52
N ALA A 81 -8.80 -18.98 8.47
CA ALA A 81 -9.72 -18.30 7.55
C ALA A 81 -9.83 -16.80 7.85
N ASN A 82 -9.79 -16.38 9.12
CA ASN A 82 -9.76 -14.98 9.51
C ASN A 82 -8.51 -14.26 8.97
N ILE A 83 -7.34 -14.88 9.12
CA ILE A 83 -6.08 -14.33 8.58
C ILE A 83 -6.14 -14.26 7.06
N LYS A 84 -6.57 -15.35 6.41
CA LYS A 84 -6.73 -15.37 4.95
C LYS A 84 -7.64 -14.23 4.47
N ARG A 85 -8.80 -14.05 5.08
CA ARG A 85 -9.73 -12.95 4.76
C ARG A 85 -9.05 -11.59 4.88
N SER A 86 -8.28 -11.34 5.95
CA SER A 86 -7.58 -10.05 6.12
C SER A 86 -6.58 -9.79 4.98
N ARG A 87 -5.87 -10.83 4.51
CA ARG A 87 -4.92 -10.74 3.39
C ARG A 87 -5.64 -10.54 2.05
N ASP A 88 -6.76 -11.21 1.85
CA ASP A 88 -7.57 -11.07 0.63
C ASP A 88 -8.12 -9.64 0.49
N VAL A 89 -8.58 -9.02 1.59
CA VAL A 89 -9.02 -7.62 1.61
C VAL A 89 -7.86 -6.69 1.23
N SER A 90 -6.68 -6.85 1.84
CA SER A 90 -5.48 -6.07 1.54
C SER A 90 -5.07 -6.20 0.07
N ASN A 91 -5.00 -7.42 -0.44
CA ASN A 91 -4.62 -7.70 -1.83
C ASN A 91 -5.61 -7.09 -2.83
N ARG A 92 -6.92 -7.16 -2.55
CA ARG A 92 -7.94 -6.53 -3.39
C ARG A 92 -7.76 -5.03 -3.49
N LEU A 93 -7.49 -4.35 -2.37
CA LEU A 93 -7.29 -2.90 -2.36
C LEU A 93 -5.97 -2.49 -3.04
N SER A 94 -4.89 -3.25 -2.85
CA SER A 94 -3.63 -3.00 -3.54
C SER A 94 -3.79 -3.12 -5.06
N LYS A 95 -4.49 -4.15 -5.55
CA LYS A 95 -4.87 -4.28 -6.97
C LYS A 95 -5.75 -3.11 -7.45
N GLY A 96 -6.60 -2.56 -6.57
CA GLY A 96 -7.36 -1.34 -6.86
C GLY A 96 -6.46 -0.14 -7.12
N ILE A 97 -5.38 0.02 -6.35
CA ILE A 97 -4.39 1.08 -6.60
C ILE A 97 -3.66 0.84 -7.93
N GLU A 98 -3.25 -0.40 -8.22
CA GLU A 98 -2.63 -0.74 -9.52
C GLU A 98 -3.56 -0.40 -10.70
N PHE A 99 -4.85 -0.69 -10.56
CA PHE A 99 -5.86 -0.30 -11.56
C PHE A 99 -5.92 1.21 -11.74
N LEU A 100 -5.90 1.99 -10.62
CA LEU A 100 -5.91 3.45 -10.67
C LEU A 100 -4.65 4.02 -11.35
N MET A 101 -3.47 3.40 -11.13
CA MET A 101 -2.26 3.78 -11.88
C MET A 101 -2.46 3.61 -13.38
N LYS A 102 -2.96 2.46 -13.81
CA LYS A 102 -3.25 2.18 -15.23
C LYS A 102 -4.31 3.13 -15.80
N LYS A 103 -5.43 3.31 -15.08
CA LYS A 103 -6.53 4.20 -15.50
C LYS A 103 -6.06 5.63 -15.75
N ASN A 104 -5.16 6.13 -14.89
CA ASN A 104 -4.62 7.49 -15.00
C ASN A 104 -3.32 7.55 -15.83
N LYS A 105 -2.93 6.48 -16.54
CA LYS A 105 -1.72 6.42 -17.38
C LYS A 105 -0.43 6.73 -16.61
N ILE A 106 -0.37 6.38 -15.33
CA ILE A 106 0.79 6.57 -14.47
C ILE A 106 1.74 5.39 -14.68
N THR A 107 2.99 5.65 -14.99
CA THR A 107 4.01 4.59 -15.11
C THR A 107 4.41 4.10 -13.73
N HIS A 108 4.15 2.84 -13.43
CA HIS A 108 4.63 2.19 -12.21
C HIS A 108 5.97 1.50 -12.48
N ILE A 109 7.01 1.93 -11.79
CA ILE A 109 8.36 1.40 -11.87
C ILE A 109 8.63 0.61 -10.60
N TYR A 110 8.77 -0.71 -10.74
CA TYR A 110 9.06 -1.58 -9.60
C TYR A 110 10.55 -1.58 -9.30
N GLY A 111 10.92 -1.21 -8.09
CA GLY A 111 12.29 -1.26 -7.62
C GLY A 111 12.61 -0.27 -6.50
N MET A 112 13.78 -0.47 -5.91
CA MET A 112 14.34 0.48 -4.94
C MET A 112 14.85 1.69 -5.70
N GLY A 113 14.34 2.87 -5.36
CA GLY A 113 14.79 4.15 -5.92
C GLY A 113 15.79 4.85 -4.99
N LYS A 114 16.80 5.47 -5.57
CA LYS A 114 17.78 6.34 -4.89
C LYS A 114 17.90 7.66 -5.65
N LEU A 115 17.71 8.77 -4.96
CA LEU A 115 18.02 10.08 -5.52
C LEU A 115 19.52 10.20 -5.80
N THR A 116 19.88 10.56 -7.03
CA THR A 116 21.27 10.82 -7.43
C THR A 116 21.50 12.28 -7.80
N SER A 117 20.41 13.01 -8.09
CA SER A 117 20.43 14.47 -8.27
C SER A 117 19.07 15.06 -7.91
N LYS A 118 18.91 16.39 -8.04
CA LYS A 118 17.62 17.08 -7.84
C LYS A 118 16.51 16.62 -8.79
N THR A 119 16.87 15.98 -9.90
CA THR A 119 15.95 15.61 -10.99
C THR A 119 16.11 14.15 -11.44
N THR A 120 16.99 13.37 -10.79
CA THR A 120 17.28 12.00 -11.23
C THR A 120 17.15 11.02 -10.09
N ILE A 121 16.42 9.93 -10.34
CA ILE A 121 16.32 8.77 -9.47
C ILE A 121 16.94 7.58 -10.20
N GLU A 122 17.89 6.90 -9.57
CA GLU A 122 18.33 5.57 -10.00
C GLU A 122 17.44 4.52 -9.37
N THR A 123 16.91 3.62 -10.20
CA THR A 123 16.09 2.50 -9.73
C THR A 123 16.85 1.20 -9.89
N LYS A 124 16.72 0.32 -8.90
CA LYS A 124 17.30 -1.03 -8.92
C LYS A 124 16.23 -2.05 -8.55
N SER A 125 15.94 -2.94 -9.47
CA SER A 125 15.17 -4.17 -9.24
C SER A 125 16.07 -5.39 -9.42
N SER A 126 15.55 -6.59 -9.15
CA SER A 126 16.27 -7.84 -9.43
C SER A 126 16.64 -8.04 -10.90
N LYS A 127 15.93 -7.39 -11.80
CA LYS A 127 16.02 -7.59 -13.27
C LYS A 127 16.65 -6.41 -14.01
N LYS A 128 16.61 -5.19 -13.45
CA LYS A 128 16.95 -3.97 -14.19
C LYS A 128 17.47 -2.88 -13.28
N LYS A 129 18.46 -2.15 -13.79
CA LYS A 129 18.85 -0.82 -13.28
C LYS A 129 18.50 0.19 -14.35
N GLU A 130 17.82 1.27 -13.96
CA GLU A 130 17.49 2.34 -14.88
C GLU A 130 17.53 3.70 -14.20
N LYS A 131 17.73 4.75 -14.99
CA LYS A 131 17.66 6.14 -14.54
C LYS A 131 16.31 6.74 -14.95
N VAL A 132 15.67 7.41 -14.01
CA VAL A 132 14.41 8.12 -14.20
C VAL A 132 14.68 9.60 -14.02
N ASN A 133 14.48 10.40 -15.05
CA ASN A 133 14.65 11.84 -15.00
C ASN A 133 13.27 12.52 -14.96
N ALA A 134 13.08 13.44 -14.01
CA ALA A 134 11.83 14.16 -13.86
C ALA A 134 12.07 15.64 -13.56
N LYS A 135 11.16 16.50 -14.02
CA LYS A 135 11.21 17.95 -13.71
C LYS A 135 11.05 18.21 -12.21
N LYS A 136 10.19 17.43 -11.55
CA LYS A 136 9.93 17.50 -10.11
C LYS A 136 9.88 16.09 -9.50
N ILE A 137 10.33 15.97 -8.26
CA ILE A 137 10.33 14.70 -7.51
C ILE A 137 9.64 14.92 -6.17
N ILE A 138 8.72 14.00 -5.83
CA ILE A 138 8.11 13.90 -4.50
C ILE A 138 8.70 12.69 -3.80
N ILE A 139 9.22 12.90 -2.59
CA ILE A 139 9.73 11.83 -1.72
C ILE A 139 8.63 11.43 -0.75
N ALA A 140 8.12 10.21 -0.88
CA ALA A 140 7.03 9.63 -0.07
C ALA A 140 7.38 8.22 0.42
N THR A 141 8.62 8.02 0.86
CA THR A 141 9.21 6.71 1.15
C THR A 141 8.72 6.06 2.44
N GLY A 142 7.96 6.80 3.25
CA GLY A 142 7.43 6.32 4.53
C GLY A 142 8.51 6.18 5.60
N THR A 143 8.21 5.38 6.62
CA THR A 143 9.07 5.16 7.79
C THR A 143 9.14 3.68 8.16
N ARG A 144 10.04 3.34 9.06
CA ARG A 144 10.15 2.03 9.71
C ARG A 144 10.23 2.21 11.22
N PRO A 145 9.78 1.22 12.01
CA PRO A 145 10.05 1.20 13.44
C PRO A 145 11.56 1.33 13.69
N ARG A 146 11.92 2.05 14.73
CA ARG A 146 13.31 2.15 15.17
C ARG A 146 13.60 0.94 16.07
N SER A 147 14.58 0.14 15.71
CA SER A 147 15.11 -0.91 16.59
C SER A 147 15.99 -0.28 17.68
N PHE A 148 15.90 -0.78 18.90
CA PHE A 148 16.82 -0.45 19.98
C PHE A 148 17.77 -1.63 20.21
N PRO A 149 19.04 -1.40 20.58
CA PRO A 149 19.95 -2.48 20.95
C PRO A 149 19.33 -3.35 22.04
N GLY A 150 19.26 -4.67 21.83
CA GLY A 150 18.64 -5.63 22.76
C GLY A 150 17.11 -5.77 22.66
N MET A 151 16.45 -5.04 21.76
CA MET A 151 15.02 -5.21 21.44
C MET A 151 14.88 -5.28 19.92
N GLU A 152 15.00 -6.47 19.37
CA GLU A 152 14.71 -6.75 17.97
C GLU A 152 13.19 -6.87 17.79
N ILE A 153 12.64 -6.16 16.77
CA ILE A 153 11.22 -6.14 16.43
C ILE A 153 11.03 -7.03 15.19
#